data_10b096f5b5e76db2714bbbefdffa2263
#
_entry.id   10b096f5b5e76db2714bbbefdffa2263
#
_cell.length_a   1.000
_cell.length_b   1.000
_cell.length_c   1.000
_cell.angle_alpha   90.00
_cell.angle_beta   90.00
_cell.angle_gamma   90.00
#
_symmetry.space_group_name_H-M   'P 1'
#
loop_
_entity.id
_entity.type
_entity.pdbx_description
1 polymer ?
#
loop_
_entity_poly.entity_id
_entity_poly.type
_entity_poly.pdbx_seq_one_letter_code
_entity_poly.pdbx_strand_id
1 'polypeptide(L)'
;MGQDRDAAMGLSVKAMIFFEAKLLLLRKNDGKTVSHWEFPGGGLRRGENFLDGLYREVKEETGLSVHVDGLAGTWQYRKRNGQFLNGVIYTATATQQEVMISSEHTDYAWVRPDELNQHPIHASLHTALRQMEKIPAFSSELLKEFLTAPREAARE
;
A
#
# COMPACT_ATOMS: atom_id res chain seq x y z
N MET A 1 31.63 -6.09 3.17
CA MET A 1 31.75 -5.13 3.60
C MET A 1 30.78 -3.99 3.76
N GLY A 2 31.24 -2.83 4.17
CA GLY A 2 30.40 -1.71 4.53
C GLY A 2 29.53 -1.15 3.39
N GLN A 3 29.88 -1.46 2.16
CA GLN A 3 29.18 -0.96 0.98
C GLN A 3 27.73 -1.43 0.87
N ASP A 4 27.44 -2.63 1.37
CA ASP A 4 26.08 -3.18 1.27
C ASP A 4 25.11 -2.56 2.28
N ARG A 5 25.63 -1.93 3.33
CA ARG A 5 24.79 -1.30 4.35
C ARG A 5 24.14 -0.04 3.85
N ASP A 6 24.80 0.66 2.94
CA ASP A 6 24.36 1.95 2.45
C ASP A 6 23.79 1.84 1.04
N ALA A 7 23.52 0.63 0.57
CA ALA A 7 22.89 0.41 -0.72
C ALA A 7 21.54 1.13 -0.78
N ALA A 8 21.31 1.85 -1.87
CA ALA A 8 20.07 2.58 -2.06
C ALA A 8 18.88 1.62 -2.07
N MET A 9 17.89 1.88 -1.23
CA MET A 9 16.62 1.17 -1.23
C MET A 9 15.55 2.04 -1.86
N GLY A 10 14.63 1.42 -2.59
CA GLY A 10 13.46 2.11 -3.10
C GLY A 10 12.41 2.28 -2.00
N LEU A 11 11.66 3.36 -2.11
CA LEU A 11 10.50 3.60 -1.25
C LEU A 11 9.22 3.39 -2.04
N SER A 12 8.23 2.79 -1.39
CA SER A 12 6.96 2.45 -2.02
C SER A 12 5.80 2.72 -1.09
N VAL A 13 4.61 2.81 -1.67
CA VAL A 13 3.38 3.04 -0.92
C VAL A 13 2.26 2.19 -1.53
N LYS A 14 1.46 1.56 -0.69
CA LYS A 14 0.30 0.76 -1.10
C LYS A 14 -0.94 1.21 -0.34
N ALA A 15 -2.10 0.96 -0.93
CA ALA A 15 -3.38 1.26 -0.31
C ALA A 15 -4.25 0.01 -0.24
N MET A 16 -4.78 -0.28 0.94
CA MET A 16 -5.93 -1.16 1.08
C MET A 16 -7.18 -0.30 0.93
N ILE A 17 -7.77 -0.33 -0.25
CA ILE A 17 -8.91 0.51 -0.59
C ILE A 17 -10.19 -0.27 -0.38
N PHE A 18 -11.09 0.29 0.42
CA PHE A 18 -12.37 -0.32 0.74
C PHE A 18 -13.53 0.43 0.10
N PHE A 19 -14.52 -0.32 -0.34
CA PHE A 19 -15.81 0.19 -0.78
C PHE A 19 -16.88 -0.82 -0.34
N GLU A 20 -17.84 -0.39 0.45
CA GLU A 20 -18.92 -1.26 0.98
C GLU A 20 -18.39 -2.58 1.57
N ALA A 21 -17.37 -2.46 2.43
CA ALA A 21 -16.73 -3.59 3.12
C ALA A 21 -16.00 -4.58 2.19
N LYS A 22 -15.76 -4.21 0.95
CA LYS A 22 -14.96 -4.99 0.00
C LYS A 22 -13.61 -4.32 -0.23
N LEU A 23 -12.59 -5.13 -0.42
CA LEU A 23 -11.21 -4.70 -0.67
C LEU A 23 -10.91 -4.75 -2.16
N LEU A 24 -10.31 -3.69 -2.68
CA LEU A 24 -9.87 -3.66 -4.08
C LEU A 24 -8.55 -4.41 -4.26
N LEU A 25 -8.55 -5.38 -5.16
CA LEU A 25 -7.34 -6.07 -5.62
C LEU A 25 -7.16 -5.84 -7.11
N LEU A 26 -5.90 -5.72 -7.53
CA LEU A 26 -5.51 -5.58 -8.92
C LEU A 26 -4.66 -6.79 -9.31
N ARG A 27 -4.94 -7.37 -10.49
CA ARG A 27 -4.19 -8.49 -11.02
C ARG A 27 -3.00 -7.98 -11.81
N LYS A 28 -1.80 -8.40 -11.44
CA LYS A 28 -0.56 -7.97 -12.08
C LYS A 28 -0.49 -8.44 -13.54
N ASN A 29 -0.08 -7.53 -14.42
CA ASN A 29 0.18 -7.85 -15.82
C ASN A 29 1.65 -8.26 -15.98
N ASP A 30 1.97 -9.51 -15.67
CA ASP A 30 3.33 -10.04 -15.73
C ASP A 30 3.52 -11.11 -16.83
N GLY A 31 2.49 -11.31 -17.66
CA GLY A 31 2.52 -12.29 -18.73
C GLY A 31 2.46 -13.75 -18.28
N LYS A 32 2.27 -14.00 -16.98
CA LYS A 32 2.20 -15.38 -16.46
C LYS A 32 0.80 -15.94 -16.53
N THR A 33 0.70 -17.25 -16.68
CA THR A 33 -0.59 -17.96 -16.67
C THR A 33 -1.33 -17.78 -15.35
N VAL A 34 -0.60 -17.82 -14.23
CA VAL A 34 -1.13 -17.55 -12.90
C VAL A 34 -0.45 -16.31 -12.36
N SER A 35 -1.12 -15.16 -12.51
CA SER A 35 -0.63 -13.90 -11.98
C SER A 35 -1.13 -13.73 -10.55
N HIS A 36 -0.32 -13.06 -9.74
CA HIS A 36 -0.75 -12.70 -8.39
C HIS A 36 -1.58 -11.41 -8.41
N TRP A 37 -2.34 -11.24 -7.36
CA TRP A 37 -3.09 -10.02 -7.06
C TRP A 37 -2.34 -9.16 -6.06
N GLU A 38 -2.58 -7.87 -6.11
CA GLU A 38 -1.89 -6.92 -5.24
C GLU A 38 -2.78 -5.73 -4.88
N PHE A 39 -2.32 -4.95 -3.91
CA PHE A 39 -2.96 -3.68 -3.58
C PHE A 39 -2.47 -2.59 -4.52
N PRO A 40 -3.31 -1.61 -4.88
CA PRO A 40 -2.88 -0.45 -5.64
C PRO A 40 -1.73 0.28 -4.95
N GLY A 41 -0.80 0.78 -5.75
CA GLY A 41 0.35 1.53 -5.25
C GLY A 41 1.60 1.28 -6.06
N GLY A 42 2.68 1.91 -5.68
CA GLY A 42 3.94 1.78 -6.39
C GLY A 42 5.04 2.63 -5.78
N GLY A 43 6.12 2.82 -6.53
CA GLY A 43 7.30 3.55 -6.09
C GLY A 43 7.06 5.04 -5.96
N LEU A 44 7.69 5.64 -4.96
CA LEU A 44 7.68 7.09 -4.81
C LEU A 44 8.60 7.73 -5.85
N ARG A 45 8.20 8.88 -6.35
CA ARG A 45 9.04 9.75 -7.16
C ARG A 45 9.89 10.62 -6.26
N ARG A 46 11.00 11.09 -6.80
CA ARG A 46 11.89 11.98 -6.07
C ARG A 46 11.12 13.22 -5.62
N GLY A 47 11.20 13.52 -4.32
CA GLY A 47 10.54 14.67 -3.74
C GLY A 47 9.09 14.44 -3.31
N GLU A 48 8.51 13.30 -3.63
CA GLU A 48 7.17 12.96 -3.13
C GLU A 48 7.21 12.49 -1.69
N ASN A 49 6.23 12.91 -0.89
CA ASN A 49 5.95 12.24 0.37
C ASN A 49 5.05 11.02 0.13
N PHE A 50 4.84 10.20 1.16
CA PHE A 50 4.06 8.98 1.02
C PHE A 50 2.61 9.24 0.60
N LEU A 51 1.96 10.25 1.15
CA LEU A 51 0.55 10.53 0.83
C LEU A 51 0.39 11.01 -0.61
N ASP A 52 1.23 11.94 -1.05
CA ASP A 52 1.18 12.44 -2.44
C ASP A 52 1.44 11.30 -3.44
N GLY A 53 2.43 10.46 -3.14
CA GLY A 53 2.71 9.28 -3.95
C GLY A 53 1.55 8.30 -3.99
N LEU A 54 0.89 8.10 -2.85
CA LEU A 54 -0.27 7.21 -2.78
C LEU A 54 -1.41 7.71 -3.66
N TYR A 55 -1.78 8.99 -3.52
CA TYR A 55 -2.87 9.55 -4.31
C TYR A 55 -2.56 9.48 -5.81
N ARG A 56 -1.32 9.76 -6.19
CA ARG A 56 -0.89 9.67 -7.59
C ARG A 56 -0.99 8.24 -8.11
N GLU A 57 -0.43 7.26 -7.38
CA GLU A 57 -0.46 5.85 -7.79
C GLU A 57 -1.87 5.31 -7.88
N VAL A 58 -2.71 5.60 -6.90
CA VAL A 58 -4.11 5.16 -6.92
C VAL A 58 -4.84 5.74 -8.12
N LYS A 59 -4.62 7.01 -8.42
CA LYS A 59 -5.24 7.66 -9.58
C LYS A 59 -4.77 7.05 -10.89
N GLU A 60 -3.46 6.83 -11.03
CA GLU A 60 -2.87 6.24 -12.23
C GLU A 60 -3.34 4.80 -12.47
N GLU A 61 -3.40 4.00 -11.41
CA GLU A 61 -3.69 2.57 -11.54
C GLU A 61 -5.19 2.23 -11.53
N THR A 62 -6.03 3.07 -10.94
CA THR A 62 -7.46 2.75 -10.73
C THR A 62 -8.42 3.83 -11.21
N GLY A 63 -7.95 5.03 -11.45
CA GLY A 63 -8.82 6.18 -11.74
C GLY A 63 -9.58 6.71 -10.53
N LEU A 64 -9.41 6.09 -9.36
CA LEU A 64 -10.18 6.45 -8.17
C LEU A 64 -9.62 7.67 -7.45
N SER A 65 -10.53 8.44 -6.85
CA SER A 65 -10.22 9.38 -5.79
C SER A 65 -10.62 8.70 -4.48
N VAL A 66 -9.73 8.72 -3.50
CA VAL A 66 -9.93 8.03 -2.24
C VAL A 66 -9.71 8.98 -1.07
N HIS A 67 -10.31 8.63 0.06
CA HIS A 67 -10.03 9.23 1.35
C HIS A 67 -9.12 8.30 2.13
N VAL A 68 -7.95 8.77 2.54
CA VAL A 68 -7.02 7.97 3.35
C VAL A 68 -7.48 8.02 4.80
N ASP A 69 -7.71 6.85 5.38
CA ASP A 69 -8.27 6.71 6.73
C ASP A 69 -7.18 6.51 7.78
N GLY A 70 -6.11 5.79 7.46
CA GLY A 70 -5.07 5.53 8.43
C GLY A 70 -3.91 4.74 7.86
N LEU A 71 -2.95 4.48 8.73
CA LEU A 71 -1.78 3.67 8.43
C LEU A 71 -2.06 2.23 8.86
N ALA A 72 -1.94 1.28 7.93
CA ALA A 72 -2.19 -0.12 8.21
C ALA A 72 -0.92 -0.87 8.63
N GLY A 73 0.19 -0.62 7.95
CA GLY A 73 1.43 -1.32 8.25
C GLY A 73 2.54 -1.00 7.28
N THR A 74 3.53 -1.84 7.28
CA THR A 74 4.70 -1.74 6.39
C THR A 74 4.86 -3.03 5.60
N TRP A 75 5.63 -2.97 4.52
CA TRP A 75 5.95 -4.15 3.75
C TRP A 75 7.33 -4.01 3.12
N GLN A 76 7.91 -5.14 2.73
CA GLN A 76 9.17 -5.20 2.03
C GLN A 76 9.02 -6.11 0.81
N TYR A 77 9.60 -5.69 -0.29
CA TYR A 77 9.61 -6.45 -1.53
C TYR A 77 11.02 -6.46 -2.11
N ARG A 78 11.48 -7.62 -2.56
CA ARG A 78 12.75 -7.75 -3.25
C ARG A 78 12.49 -7.89 -4.74
N LYS A 79 13.00 -6.93 -5.51
CA LYS A 79 12.95 -6.99 -6.97
C LYS A 79 13.85 -8.11 -7.51
N ARG A 80 13.61 -8.50 -8.78
CA ARG A 80 14.43 -9.50 -9.45
C ARG A 80 15.90 -9.11 -9.52
N ASN A 81 16.20 -7.82 -9.64
CA ASN A 81 17.57 -7.30 -9.66
C ASN A 81 18.24 -7.27 -8.28
N GLY A 82 17.56 -7.75 -7.24
CA GLY A 82 18.07 -7.78 -5.87
C GLY A 82 17.83 -6.52 -5.06
N GLN A 83 17.34 -5.43 -5.66
CA GLN A 83 17.02 -4.22 -4.94
C GLN A 83 15.82 -4.43 -4.03
N PHE A 84 15.92 -3.97 -2.79
CA PHE A 84 14.80 -3.98 -1.86
C PHE A 84 13.97 -2.70 -2.00
N LEU A 85 12.65 -2.87 -1.93
CA LEU A 85 11.70 -1.79 -1.71
C LEU A 85 11.17 -1.93 -0.30
N ASN A 86 11.15 -0.81 0.42
CA ASN A 86 10.46 -0.73 1.70
C ASN A 86 9.34 0.28 1.56
N GLY A 87 8.20 -0.01 2.16
CA GLY A 87 7.05 0.82 1.98
C GLY A 87 6.09 0.79 3.14
N VAL A 88 5.08 1.64 3.02
CA VAL A 88 3.98 1.72 3.97
C VAL A 88 2.68 1.38 3.26
N ILE A 89 1.76 0.83 4.02
CA ILE A 89 0.41 0.48 3.57
C ILE A 89 -0.59 1.31 4.34
N TYR A 90 -1.39 2.08 3.61
CA TYR A 90 -2.49 2.86 4.18
C TYR A 90 -3.81 2.15 3.98
N THR A 91 -4.78 2.42 4.82
CA THR A 91 -6.18 2.13 4.55
C THR A 91 -6.83 3.35 3.93
N ALA A 92 -7.74 3.13 3.00
CA ALA A 92 -8.44 4.21 2.31
C ALA A 92 -9.84 3.77 1.92
N THR A 93 -10.73 4.73 1.73
CA THR A 93 -12.10 4.50 1.31
C THR A 93 -12.35 5.13 -0.05
N ALA A 94 -12.89 4.35 -0.98
CA ALA A 94 -13.31 4.84 -2.29
C ALA A 94 -14.73 5.39 -2.22
N THR A 95 -15.00 6.40 -3.04
CA THR A 95 -16.33 6.99 -3.17
C THR A 95 -17.15 6.37 -4.29
N GLN A 96 -16.51 5.57 -5.15
CA GLN A 96 -17.15 4.90 -6.28
C GLN A 96 -16.52 3.53 -6.50
N GLN A 97 -17.23 2.68 -7.21
CA GLN A 97 -16.84 1.29 -7.44
C GLN A 97 -16.15 1.07 -8.79
N GLU A 98 -16.40 1.93 -9.77
CA GLU A 98 -15.83 1.79 -11.11
C GLU A 98 -14.33 2.03 -11.10
N VAL A 99 -13.58 1.07 -11.63
CA VAL A 99 -12.13 1.10 -11.71
C VAL A 99 -11.72 1.11 -13.18
N MET A 100 -10.79 2.02 -13.51
CA MET A 100 -10.14 2.08 -14.82
C MET A 100 -8.69 1.65 -14.63
N ILE A 101 -8.41 0.38 -14.91
CA ILE A 101 -7.04 -0.16 -14.74
C ILE A 101 -6.10 0.38 -15.81
N SER A 102 -4.83 0.53 -15.43
CA SER A 102 -3.75 0.88 -16.36
C SER A 102 -3.17 -0.37 -17.02
N SER A 103 -2.19 -0.19 -17.91
CA SER A 103 -1.51 -1.30 -18.58
C SER A 103 -0.69 -2.20 -17.64
N GLU A 104 -0.44 -1.75 -16.41
CA GLU A 104 0.28 -2.53 -15.41
C GLU A 104 -0.54 -3.68 -14.84
N HIS A 105 -1.84 -3.67 -15.05
CA HIS A 105 -2.77 -4.67 -14.53
C HIS A 105 -3.69 -5.17 -15.62
N THR A 106 -4.14 -6.42 -15.49
CA THR A 106 -5.03 -7.06 -16.45
C THR A 106 -6.48 -7.16 -15.96
N ASP A 107 -6.70 -6.99 -14.67
CA ASP A 107 -8.03 -7.16 -14.07
C ASP A 107 -8.08 -6.48 -12.71
N TYR A 108 -9.29 -6.30 -12.20
CA TYR A 108 -9.53 -5.85 -10.84
C TYR A 108 -10.70 -6.62 -10.21
N ALA A 109 -10.73 -6.66 -8.89
CA ALA A 109 -11.83 -7.28 -8.16
C ALA A 109 -12.06 -6.56 -6.83
N TRP A 110 -13.32 -6.38 -6.48
CA TRP A 110 -13.73 -5.99 -5.15
C TRP A 110 -14.09 -7.25 -4.37
N VAL A 111 -13.30 -7.60 -3.37
CA VAL A 111 -13.39 -8.89 -2.70
C VAL A 111 -13.81 -8.75 -1.24
N ARG A 112 -14.66 -9.68 -0.79
CA ARG A 112 -14.96 -9.85 0.62
C ARG A 112 -13.86 -10.67 1.29
N PRO A 113 -13.74 -10.62 2.62
CA PRO A 113 -12.72 -11.42 3.32
C PRO A 113 -12.74 -12.91 2.97
N ASP A 114 -13.94 -13.49 2.77
CA ASP A 114 -14.07 -14.91 2.42
C ASP A 114 -13.72 -15.23 0.98
N GLU A 115 -13.45 -14.22 0.16
CA GLU A 115 -13.05 -14.38 -1.24
C GLU A 115 -11.54 -14.20 -1.46
N LEU A 116 -10.79 -13.82 -0.41
CA LEU A 116 -9.34 -13.58 -0.52
C LEU A 116 -8.57 -14.81 -1.00
N ASN A 117 -8.97 -16.00 -0.59
CA ASN A 117 -8.31 -17.24 -1.00
C ASN A 117 -8.49 -17.56 -2.49
N GLN A 118 -9.46 -16.94 -3.15
CA GLN A 118 -9.68 -17.07 -4.60
C GLN A 118 -8.84 -16.09 -5.42
N HIS A 119 -8.17 -15.16 -4.75
CA HIS A 119 -7.36 -14.12 -5.37
C HIS A 119 -5.97 -14.11 -4.74
N PRO A 120 -5.07 -15.04 -5.15
CA PRO A 120 -3.76 -15.18 -4.50
C PRO A 120 -2.97 -13.88 -4.55
N ILE A 121 -2.71 -13.31 -3.39
CA ILE A 121 -1.93 -12.08 -3.27
C ILE A 121 -0.43 -12.37 -3.30
N HIS A 122 0.35 -11.40 -3.74
CA HIS A 122 1.80 -11.53 -3.77
C HIS A 122 2.35 -11.89 -2.38
N ALA A 123 3.37 -12.75 -2.36
CA ALA A 123 3.95 -13.26 -1.11
C ALA A 123 4.40 -12.15 -0.16
N SER A 124 4.94 -11.04 -0.66
CA SER A 124 5.36 -9.92 0.16
C SER A 124 4.19 -9.26 0.90
N LEU A 125 3.03 -9.17 0.26
CA LEU A 125 1.82 -8.62 0.89
C LEU A 125 1.22 -9.60 1.89
N HIS A 126 1.29 -10.89 1.61
CA HIS A 126 0.87 -11.92 2.56
C HIS A 126 1.70 -11.82 3.85
N THR A 127 3.01 -11.66 3.72
CA THR A 127 3.90 -11.44 4.87
C THR A 127 3.52 -10.17 5.63
N ALA A 128 3.23 -9.08 4.91
CA ALA A 128 2.81 -7.81 5.52
C ALA A 128 1.51 -7.98 6.33
N LEU A 129 0.52 -8.69 5.79
CA LEU A 129 -0.74 -8.93 6.50
C LEU A 129 -0.52 -9.73 7.79
N ARG A 130 0.38 -10.72 7.77
CA ARG A 130 0.74 -11.47 8.96
C ARG A 130 1.40 -10.59 10.02
N GLN A 131 2.25 -9.67 9.61
CA GLN A 131 2.87 -8.70 10.53
C GLN A 131 1.82 -7.76 11.12
N MET A 132 0.84 -7.34 10.34
CA MET A 132 -0.25 -6.49 10.82
C MET A 132 -1.10 -7.19 11.90
N GLU A 133 -1.28 -8.52 11.78
CA GLU A 133 -1.98 -9.29 12.82
C GLU A 133 -1.25 -9.24 14.16
N LYS A 134 0.08 -9.25 14.13
CA LYS A 134 0.92 -9.25 15.34
C LYS A 134 1.13 -7.85 15.92
N ILE A 135 1.11 -6.84 15.07
CA ILE A 135 1.31 -5.44 15.45
C ILE A 135 0.08 -4.68 14.96
N PRO A 136 -1.00 -4.70 15.74
CA PRO A 136 -2.25 -4.05 15.33
C PRO A 136 -2.06 -2.56 15.12
N ALA A 137 -2.89 -2.01 14.25
CA ALA A 137 -2.89 -0.59 13.96
C ALA A 137 -3.01 0.22 15.24
N PHE A 138 -2.25 1.28 15.30
CA PHE A 138 -2.09 2.08 16.50
C PHE A 138 -3.40 2.76 16.92
N SER A 139 -3.96 2.35 18.04
CA SER A 139 -5.04 3.07 18.71
C SER A 139 -4.74 3.18 20.19
N SER A 140 -3.78 4.04 20.54
CA SER A 140 -3.37 4.28 21.92
C SER A 140 -3.96 5.60 22.39
N GLU A 141 -4.60 5.59 23.55
CA GLU A 141 -5.07 6.83 24.20
C GLU A 141 -3.90 7.77 24.50
N LEU A 142 -2.74 7.21 24.87
CA LEU A 142 -1.54 8.02 25.10
C LEU A 142 -1.09 8.71 23.81
N LEU A 143 -1.09 8.02 22.67
CA LEU A 143 -0.76 8.65 21.39
C LEU A 143 -1.72 9.78 21.07
N LYS A 144 -3.01 9.60 21.30
CA LYS A 144 -4.01 10.66 21.10
C LYS A 144 -3.68 11.90 21.95
N GLU A 145 -3.27 11.71 23.18
CA GLU A 145 -2.86 12.81 24.07
C GLU A 145 -1.71 13.61 23.46
N PHE A 146 -0.68 12.93 22.92
CA PHE A 146 0.42 13.60 22.24
C PHE A 146 -0.02 14.32 20.97
N LEU A 147 -0.87 13.69 20.17
CA LEU A 147 -1.32 14.24 18.90
C LEU A 147 -2.20 15.48 19.08
N THR A 148 -2.92 15.57 20.18
CA THR A 148 -3.81 16.70 20.48
C THR A 148 -3.18 17.74 21.41
N ALA A 149 -2.00 17.49 21.97
CA ALA A 149 -1.30 18.41 22.83
C ALA A 149 -0.88 19.68 22.07
N PRO A 150 -0.97 20.87 22.68
CA PRO A 150 -0.44 22.09 22.07
C PRO A 150 1.05 21.94 21.75
N ARG A 151 1.44 22.36 20.57
CA ARG A 151 2.83 22.29 20.13
C ARG A 151 3.13 23.32 19.05
N GLU A 152 4.38 23.72 18.99
CA GLU A 152 4.88 24.61 17.96
C GLU A 152 5.96 23.87 17.14
N ALA A 153 6.06 24.21 15.86
CA ALA A 153 7.16 23.72 15.03
C ALA A 153 8.48 24.37 15.49
N ALA A 154 9.57 23.61 15.44
CA ALA A 154 10.89 24.17 15.70
C ALA A 154 11.22 25.22 14.63
N ARG A 155 11.93 26.27 15.05
CA ARG A 155 12.44 27.29 14.12
C ARG A 155 13.63 26.71 13.36
N GLU A 156 13.63 26.92 12.06
CA GLU A 156 14.75 26.54 11.20
C GLU A 156 15.90 27.52 11.30
#